data_f74eb296d8bbbfc107137cabddcfe5d5
#
_entry.id   f74eb296d8bbbfc107137cabddcfe5d5
#
_cell.length_a   1.000
_cell.length_b   1.000
_cell.length_c   1.000
_cell.angle_alpha   90.00
_cell.angle_beta   90.00
_cell.angle_gamma   90.00
#
_symmetry.space_group_name_H-M   'P 1'
#
loop_
_entity.id
_entity.type
_entity.pdbx_description
1 polymer ?
#
loop_
_entity_poly.entity_id
_entity_poly.type
_entity_poly.pdbx_seq_one_letter_code
_entity_poly.pdbx_strand_id
1 'polypeptide(L)'
;LRCLVGSEMCIRDRLITEKNDRLPSPESYTLSVTPRRIIICSTSGAGLFYGMQTLLQLLTPSGTGYSVASVEIEDTPRFAYRGFMLDVSRHFFSKEFVKKQIDALAFYKINRLHLHLTDAAGWRIEIRKYPLLTDFAAWRTEPNWKKWWNGGREYVRFDEPGASGGYYTQKDICEILEYARQHYMTVIPEIEMPSHSEEVLAAYPQLSCSGEPYKNSDFCVGNEETFTFLENVLTEVMELFPSEYIHVGGDEAGKSAWKTCPKCQKRMKDEHLANVDELQSYLIH
;
A
#
# COMPACT_ATOMS: atom_id res chain seq x y z
N LEU A 1 -25.83 -2.82 13.40
CA LEU A 1 -25.92 -1.53 14.11
C LEU A 1 -27.28 -1.44 14.81
N ARG A 2 -27.34 -1.52 16.14
CA ARG A 2 -28.51 -1.13 16.90
C ARG A 2 -28.37 0.36 17.20
N CYS A 3 -29.05 1.19 16.45
CA CYS A 3 -29.11 2.63 16.68
C CYS A 3 -30.37 2.94 17.48
N LEU A 4 -30.22 3.51 18.67
CA LEU A 4 -31.31 4.04 19.48
C LEU A 4 -31.34 5.57 19.26
N VAL A 5 -32.34 6.05 18.59
CA VAL A 5 -32.70 7.47 18.58
C VAL A 5 -33.81 7.68 19.60
N GLY A 6 -33.62 8.67 20.49
CA GLY A 6 -34.38 9.04 21.66
C GLY A 6 -35.81 8.50 21.82
N SER A 7 -36.12 8.05 23.04
CA SER A 7 -37.38 7.54 23.57
C SER A 7 -38.37 6.97 22.53
N GLU A 8 -38.37 5.66 22.40
CA GLU A 8 -39.38 4.86 21.71
C GLU A 8 -39.32 4.79 20.17
N MET A 9 -38.17 4.52 19.56
CA MET A 9 -38.21 3.99 18.20
C MET A 9 -37.06 3.00 17.92
N CYS A 10 -37.43 1.70 17.81
CA CYS A 10 -36.65 0.74 17.03
C CYS A 10 -36.69 1.15 15.56
N ILE A 11 -35.63 1.77 15.06
CA ILE A 11 -35.47 1.91 13.61
C ILE A 11 -35.18 0.48 13.09
N ARG A 12 -36.13 -0.12 12.38
CA ARG A 12 -35.89 -1.29 11.56
C ARG A 12 -35.11 -0.78 10.36
N ASP A 13 -33.84 -1.14 10.32
CA ASP A 13 -32.90 -0.81 9.26
C ASP A 13 -33.47 -1.17 7.89
N ARG A 14 -33.90 -0.17 7.13
CA ARG A 14 -34.07 -0.28 5.70
C ARG A 14 -33.07 0.66 5.07
N LEU A 15 -31.93 0.12 4.66
CA LEU A 15 -31.09 0.72 3.66
C LEU A 15 -31.88 0.64 2.34
N ILE A 16 -32.52 1.74 1.93
CA ILE A 16 -33.21 1.81 0.66
C ILE A 16 -32.17 2.25 -0.37
N THR A 17 -31.72 1.31 -1.20
CA THR A 17 -30.94 1.61 -2.39
C THR A 17 -31.89 2.01 -3.50
N GLU A 18 -32.25 3.28 -3.59
CA GLU A 18 -32.86 3.81 -4.80
C GLU A 18 -31.76 4.26 -5.74
N LYS A 19 -31.76 3.75 -6.99
CA LYS A 19 -30.93 4.31 -8.06
C LYS A 19 -31.39 5.73 -8.31
N ASN A 20 -30.57 6.67 -7.89
CA ASN A 20 -30.78 8.06 -8.22
C ASN A 20 -29.81 8.43 -9.36
N ASP A 21 -30.22 8.24 -10.60
CA ASP A 21 -29.43 8.55 -11.81
C ASP A 21 -29.00 10.03 -11.93
N ARG A 22 -29.38 10.87 -10.97
CA ARG A 22 -28.99 12.29 -10.88
C ARG A 22 -27.67 12.51 -10.13
N LEU A 23 -27.15 11.50 -9.41
CA LEU A 23 -25.90 11.65 -8.68
C LEU A 23 -24.71 11.55 -9.63
N PRO A 24 -23.76 12.51 -9.58
CA PRO A 24 -22.73 12.68 -10.60
C PRO A 24 -21.58 11.65 -10.51
N SER A 25 -21.51 10.85 -9.43
CA SER A 25 -20.45 9.88 -9.21
C SER A 25 -20.98 8.64 -8.49
N PRO A 26 -20.41 7.45 -8.72
CA PRO A 26 -20.72 6.25 -7.94
C PRO A 26 -20.46 6.41 -6.43
N GLU A 27 -19.60 7.34 -6.04
CA GLU A 27 -19.29 7.63 -4.64
C GLU A 27 -20.17 8.74 -4.04
N SER A 28 -21.05 9.37 -4.84
CA SER A 28 -22.00 10.37 -4.38
C SER A 28 -23.14 9.73 -3.60
N TYR A 29 -23.70 10.47 -2.65
CA TYR A 29 -24.84 10.01 -1.85
C TYR A 29 -25.70 11.20 -1.39
N THR A 30 -26.93 10.90 -1.00
CA THR A 30 -27.75 11.78 -0.19
C THR A 30 -27.99 11.12 1.17
N LEU A 31 -28.05 11.93 2.24
CA LEU A 31 -28.39 11.52 3.59
C LEU A 31 -29.49 12.42 4.13
N SER A 32 -30.64 11.84 4.41
CA SER A 32 -31.79 12.52 5.01
C SER A 32 -32.01 11.99 6.43
N VAL A 33 -31.96 12.84 7.42
CA VAL A 33 -32.24 12.52 8.82
C VAL A 33 -33.44 13.32 9.28
N THR A 34 -34.49 12.62 9.69
CA THR A 34 -35.72 13.21 10.25
C THR A 34 -36.00 12.55 11.60
N PRO A 35 -36.95 13.10 12.41
CA PRO A 35 -37.33 12.45 13.67
C PRO A 35 -37.90 11.04 13.51
N ARG A 36 -38.28 10.64 12.28
CA ARG A 36 -38.98 9.37 12.02
C ARG A 36 -38.12 8.37 11.26
N ARG A 37 -37.08 8.80 10.54
CA ARG A 37 -36.30 7.92 9.67
C ARG A 37 -34.97 8.53 9.27
N ILE A 38 -34.01 7.65 8.98
CA ILE A 38 -32.73 7.97 8.34
C ILE A 38 -32.72 7.26 6.99
N ILE A 39 -32.42 7.99 5.92
CA ILE A 39 -32.34 7.46 4.56
C ILE A 39 -30.99 7.84 3.98
N ILE A 40 -30.28 6.87 3.41
CA ILE A 40 -29.08 7.08 2.61
C ILE A 40 -29.36 6.54 1.21
N CYS A 41 -29.23 7.37 0.18
CA CYS A 41 -29.40 6.98 -1.21
C CYS A 41 -28.09 7.18 -1.98
N SER A 42 -27.79 6.25 -2.87
CA SER A 42 -26.66 6.32 -3.81
C SER A 42 -26.91 5.42 -5.01
N THR A 43 -26.10 5.59 -6.06
CA THR A 43 -26.10 4.70 -7.23
C THR A 43 -25.24 3.45 -7.01
N SER A 44 -24.40 3.41 -5.97
CA SER A 44 -23.48 2.31 -5.69
C SER A 44 -23.34 1.99 -4.21
N GLY A 45 -22.73 0.82 -3.91
CA GLY A 45 -22.35 0.44 -2.55
C GLY A 45 -21.31 1.40 -1.93
N ALA A 46 -20.41 1.97 -2.73
CA ALA A 46 -19.40 2.91 -2.24
C ALA A 46 -20.05 4.20 -1.70
N GLY A 47 -20.99 4.79 -2.45
CA GLY A 47 -21.70 5.98 -1.99
C GLY A 47 -22.54 5.71 -0.75
N LEU A 48 -23.20 4.53 -0.65
CA LEU A 48 -23.90 4.12 0.57
C LEU A 48 -22.96 4.00 1.76
N PHE A 49 -21.79 3.41 1.56
CA PHE A 49 -20.76 3.29 2.58
C PHE A 49 -20.29 4.67 3.06
N TYR A 50 -20.03 5.61 2.14
CA TYR A 50 -19.60 6.98 2.50
C TYR A 50 -20.71 7.78 3.18
N GLY A 51 -21.97 7.59 2.79
CA GLY A 51 -23.12 8.15 3.49
C GLY A 51 -23.21 7.63 4.93
N MET A 52 -22.91 6.34 5.14
CA MET A 52 -22.84 5.74 6.48
C MET A 52 -21.69 6.35 7.30
N GLN A 53 -20.51 6.56 6.70
CA GLN A 53 -19.41 7.23 7.40
C GLN A 53 -19.78 8.65 7.84
N THR A 54 -20.51 9.39 7.01
CA THR A 54 -21.03 10.71 7.38
C THR A 54 -22.04 10.61 8.53
N LEU A 55 -22.97 9.67 8.47
CA LEU A 55 -23.92 9.45 9.55
C LEU A 55 -23.20 9.15 10.87
N LEU A 56 -22.19 8.27 10.86
CA LEU A 56 -21.39 7.95 12.04
C LEU A 56 -20.71 9.18 12.65
N GLN A 57 -20.23 10.11 11.81
CA GLN A 57 -19.61 11.36 12.26
C GLN A 57 -20.60 12.37 12.84
N LEU A 58 -21.88 12.27 12.48
CA LEU A 58 -22.95 13.13 13.00
C LEU A 58 -23.53 12.63 14.32
N LEU A 59 -23.23 11.40 14.72
CA LEU A 59 -23.72 10.83 15.97
C LEU A 59 -23.08 11.51 17.17
N THR A 60 -23.91 12.02 18.07
CA THR A 60 -23.49 12.66 19.32
C THR A 60 -23.93 11.79 20.50
N PRO A 61 -23.06 11.49 21.48
CA PRO A 61 -23.45 10.76 22.68
C PRO A 61 -24.60 11.44 23.41
N SER A 62 -25.62 10.70 23.79
CA SER A 62 -26.82 11.19 24.51
C SER A 62 -27.36 10.10 25.44
N GLY A 63 -27.25 10.35 26.75
CA GLY A 63 -27.65 9.34 27.76
C GLY A 63 -26.89 8.01 27.57
N THR A 64 -27.61 6.91 27.44
CA THR A 64 -27.05 5.56 27.19
C THR A 64 -26.90 5.23 25.70
N GLY A 65 -27.17 6.18 24.80
CA GLY A 65 -27.18 5.99 23.35
C GLY A 65 -26.56 7.14 22.59
N TYR A 66 -27.03 7.34 21.37
CA TYR A 66 -26.60 8.41 20.49
C TYR A 66 -27.82 9.18 19.96
N SER A 67 -27.63 10.45 19.69
CA SER A 67 -28.57 11.32 18.97
C SER A 67 -27.95 11.87 17.70
N VAL A 68 -28.79 12.22 16.74
CA VAL A 68 -28.38 12.89 15.50
C VAL A 68 -29.41 13.99 15.20
N ALA A 69 -28.91 15.16 14.82
CA ALA A 69 -29.78 16.27 14.41
C ALA A 69 -30.46 15.96 13.07
N SER A 70 -31.68 16.49 12.88
CA SER A 70 -32.33 16.43 11.56
C SER A 70 -31.50 17.21 10.55
N VAL A 71 -31.18 16.59 9.42
CA VAL A 71 -30.32 17.18 8.39
C VAL A 71 -30.61 16.58 7.01
N GLU A 72 -30.44 17.35 5.99
CA GLU A 72 -30.39 16.92 4.58
C GLU A 72 -28.99 17.21 4.04
N ILE A 73 -28.33 16.17 3.52
CA ILE A 73 -26.97 16.26 2.96
C ILE A 73 -27.00 15.67 1.56
N GLU A 74 -26.40 16.37 0.62
CA GLU A 74 -26.00 15.85 -0.68
C GLU A 74 -24.47 16.04 -0.77
N ASP A 75 -23.74 14.94 -0.99
CA ASP A 75 -22.30 14.93 -0.99
C ASP A 75 -21.75 14.20 -2.21
N THR A 76 -20.73 14.79 -2.81
CA THR A 76 -20.02 14.27 -3.97
C THR A 76 -18.53 14.50 -3.77
N PRO A 77 -17.69 13.48 -3.89
CA PRO A 77 -16.26 13.67 -3.74
C PRO A 77 -15.71 14.60 -4.83
N ARG A 78 -14.96 15.62 -4.41
CA ARG A 78 -14.31 16.56 -5.33
C ARG A 78 -13.20 15.87 -6.16
N PHE A 79 -12.51 14.87 -5.57
CA PHE A 79 -11.45 14.12 -6.21
C PHE A 79 -11.82 12.63 -6.24
N ALA A 80 -11.70 12.02 -7.41
CA ALA A 80 -11.92 10.59 -7.57
C ALA A 80 -10.82 9.75 -6.90
N TYR A 81 -9.59 10.26 -6.87
CA TYR A 81 -8.44 9.64 -6.20
C TYR A 81 -8.17 10.35 -4.87
N ARG A 82 -8.31 9.64 -3.76
CA ARG A 82 -8.01 10.12 -2.41
C ARG A 82 -7.12 9.09 -1.72
N GLY A 83 -5.80 9.29 -1.85
CA GLY A 83 -4.79 8.32 -1.44
C GLY A 83 -4.11 8.66 -0.12
N PHE A 84 -3.66 7.61 0.55
CA PHE A 84 -2.77 7.69 1.70
C PHE A 84 -1.68 6.63 1.52
N MET A 85 -0.42 7.00 1.72
CA MET A 85 0.71 6.07 1.68
C MET A 85 1.10 5.65 3.10
N LEU A 86 1.26 4.35 3.31
CA LEU A 86 1.78 3.76 4.53
C LEU A 86 3.11 3.05 4.23
N ASP A 87 4.17 3.57 4.81
CA ASP A 87 5.49 2.96 4.75
C ASP A 87 5.59 1.84 5.81
N VAL A 88 5.58 0.61 5.34
CA VAL A 88 5.74 -0.58 6.18
C VAL A 88 7.15 -1.18 6.09
N SER A 89 8.00 -0.62 5.22
CA SER A 89 9.39 -1.04 5.06
C SER A 89 10.26 -0.50 6.17
N ARG A 90 10.30 0.84 6.38
CA ARG A 90 11.14 1.45 7.41
C ARG A 90 10.77 0.98 8.81
N HIS A 91 9.49 0.67 9.00
CA HIS A 91 8.97 0.03 10.21
C HIS A 91 7.88 -0.98 9.85
N PHE A 92 8.08 -2.24 10.20
CA PHE A 92 7.07 -3.27 9.96
C PHE A 92 5.87 -3.09 10.91
N PHE A 93 4.67 -3.05 10.35
CA PHE A 93 3.42 -3.04 11.09
C PHE A 93 2.66 -4.35 10.86
N SER A 94 2.02 -4.89 11.90
CA SER A 94 1.20 -6.08 11.74
C SER A 94 0.00 -5.84 10.82
N LYS A 95 -0.56 -6.90 10.25
CA LYS A 95 -1.77 -6.80 9.40
C LYS A 95 -2.97 -6.23 10.17
N GLU A 96 -3.04 -6.46 11.48
CA GLU A 96 -4.08 -5.90 12.34
C GLU A 96 -3.95 -4.38 12.45
N PHE A 97 -2.73 -3.87 12.49
CA PHE A 97 -2.49 -2.42 12.44
C PHE A 97 -2.89 -1.85 11.08
N VAL A 98 -2.53 -2.51 9.97
CA VAL A 98 -2.94 -2.08 8.62
C VAL A 98 -4.46 -2.04 8.51
N LYS A 99 -5.19 -3.05 9.03
CA LYS A 99 -6.65 -3.05 9.07
C LYS A 99 -7.21 -1.88 9.88
N LYS A 100 -6.62 -1.53 11.01
CA LYS A 100 -7.00 -0.32 11.78
C LYS A 100 -6.75 0.98 11.01
N GLN A 101 -5.68 1.04 10.21
CA GLN A 101 -5.46 2.18 9.32
C GLN A 101 -6.54 2.26 8.23
N ILE A 102 -6.94 1.12 7.66
CA ILE A 102 -8.05 1.06 6.70
C ILE A 102 -9.34 1.60 7.32
N ASP A 103 -9.69 1.20 8.57
CA ASP A 103 -10.86 1.73 9.29
C ASP A 103 -10.78 3.26 9.43
N ALA A 104 -9.63 3.78 9.88
CA ALA A 104 -9.43 5.22 10.07
C ALA A 104 -9.51 5.98 8.75
N LEU A 105 -8.88 5.46 7.69
CA LEU A 105 -8.89 6.06 6.36
C LEU A 105 -10.29 6.04 5.74
N ALA A 106 -11.02 4.93 5.90
CA ALA A 106 -12.39 4.78 5.44
C ALA A 106 -13.34 5.77 6.13
N PHE A 107 -13.14 6.05 7.42
CA PHE A 107 -13.89 7.06 8.16
C PHE A 107 -13.75 8.45 7.52
N TYR A 108 -12.60 8.76 6.93
CA TYR A 108 -12.34 9.99 6.17
C TYR A 108 -12.59 9.84 4.66
N LYS A 109 -13.22 8.75 4.22
CA LYS A 109 -13.57 8.49 2.82
C LYS A 109 -12.36 8.44 1.87
N ILE A 110 -11.20 8.05 2.38
CA ILE A 110 -10.02 7.74 1.57
C ILE A 110 -10.31 6.43 0.83
N ASN A 111 -10.01 6.37 -0.46
CA ASN A 111 -10.33 5.23 -1.31
C ASN A 111 -9.10 4.53 -1.95
N ARG A 112 -7.90 5.00 -1.62
CA ARG A 112 -6.64 4.39 -2.07
C ARG A 112 -5.67 4.28 -0.89
N LEU A 113 -5.21 3.07 -0.61
CA LEU A 113 -4.12 2.81 0.31
C LEU A 113 -2.89 2.38 -0.51
N HIS A 114 -1.88 3.21 -0.52
CA HIS A 114 -0.59 2.92 -1.12
C HIS A 114 0.29 2.26 -0.05
N LEU A 115 0.66 0.99 -0.24
CA LEU A 115 1.55 0.24 0.64
C LEU A 115 2.97 0.25 0.07
N HIS A 116 3.86 0.97 0.74
CA HIS A 116 5.29 0.97 0.45
C HIS A 116 5.92 -0.27 1.09
N LEU A 117 5.98 -1.35 0.29
CA LEU A 117 6.26 -2.71 0.78
C LEU A 117 7.76 -3.03 0.84
N THR A 118 8.58 -2.33 0.07
CA THR A 118 10.01 -2.63 -0.06
C THR A 118 10.83 -1.36 -0.04
N ASP A 119 11.94 -1.40 0.67
CA ASP A 119 12.98 -0.36 0.74
C ASP A 119 14.17 -0.94 1.51
N ALA A 120 15.31 -0.28 1.47
CA ALA A 120 16.55 -0.67 2.16
C ALA A 120 16.35 -1.16 3.61
N ALA A 121 15.36 -0.64 4.31
CA ALA A 121 15.08 -1.02 5.70
C ALA A 121 14.41 -2.39 5.87
N GLY A 122 13.90 -2.98 4.79
CA GLY A 122 13.38 -4.34 4.78
C GLY A 122 12.32 -4.62 3.72
N TRP A 123 12.35 -5.81 3.21
CA TRP A 123 11.38 -6.38 2.28
C TRP A 123 10.16 -6.92 3.04
N ARG A 124 8.91 -6.57 2.65
CA ARG A 124 7.72 -6.85 3.47
C ARG A 124 6.67 -7.72 2.82
N ILE A 125 6.95 -8.37 1.68
CA ILE A 125 5.98 -9.23 1.00
C ILE A 125 6.61 -10.58 0.64
N GLU A 126 5.89 -11.67 0.88
CA GLU A 126 6.32 -13.01 0.47
C GLU A 126 6.30 -13.14 -1.05
N ILE A 127 7.47 -13.48 -1.61
CA ILE A 127 7.66 -13.91 -3.01
C ILE A 127 8.18 -15.34 -2.98
N ARG A 128 7.36 -16.29 -3.37
CA ARG A 128 7.65 -17.73 -3.22
C ARG A 128 8.88 -18.16 -3.98
N LYS A 129 9.13 -17.52 -5.13
CA LYS A 129 10.29 -17.81 -5.96
C LYS A 129 11.61 -17.35 -5.31
N TYR A 130 11.56 -16.39 -4.40
CA TYR A 130 12.74 -15.77 -3.78
C TYR A 130 12.67 -15.76 -2.25
N PRO A 131 12.84 -16.94 -1.59
CA PRO A 131 12.63 -17.06 -0.14
C PRO A 131 13.56 -16.20 0.72
N LEU A 132 14.77 -15.87 0.27
CA LEU A 132 15.68 -15.00 1.02
C LEU A 132 15.14 -13.57 1.20
N LEU A 133 14.15 -13.14 0.40
CA LEU A 133 13.49 -11.85 0.60
C LEU A 133 12.75 -11.79 1.95
N THR A 134 12.24 -12.92 2.42
CA THR A 134 11.51 -13.01 3.70
C THR A 134 12.33 -13.68 4.80
N ASP A 135 13.25 -14.57 4.46
CA ASP A 135 14.09 -15.26 5.45
C ASP A 135 15.26 -14.40 5.95
N PHE A 136 15.68 -13.40 5.15
CA PHE A 136 16.83 -12.55 5.42
C PHE A 136 16.54 -11.06 5.19
N ALA A 137 16.13 -10.65 4.00
CA ALA A 137 15.97 -9.24 3.64
C ALA A 137 14.84 -8.51 4.42
N ALA A 138 13.96 -9.24 5.10
CA ALA A 138 12.90 -8.68 5.95
C ALA A 138 13.37 -8.39 7.39
N TRP A 139 14.61 -8.73 7.75
CA TRP A 139 15.08 -8.73 9.14
C TRP A 139 16.39 -7.98 9.30
N ARG A 140 16.54 -7.28 10.42
CA ARG A 140 17.71 -6.47 10.74
C ARG A 140 18.04 -6.52 12.23
N THR A 141 19.27 -6.16 12.59
CA THR A 141 19.75 -6.21 13.98
C THR A 141 19.20 -5.09 14.87
N GLU A 142 18.87 -3.93 14.30
CA GLU A 142 18.43 -2.75 15.05
C GLU A 142 16.99 -2.37 14.65
N PRO A 143 16.03 -2.41 15.60
CA PRO A 143 14.64 -2.09 15.31
C PRO A 143 14.42 -0.61 14.96
N ASN A 144 15.23 0.29 15.50
CA ASN A 144 15.13 1.70 15.18
C ASN A 144 15.80 2.00 13.85
N TRP A 145 15.01 2.42 12.87
CA TRP A 145 15.47 2.69 11.51
C TRP A 145 16.66 3.65 11.43
N LYS A 146 16.63 4.79 12.13
CA LYS A 146 17.74 5.77 12.11
C LYS A 146 19.04 5.21 12.71
N LYS A 147 18.93 4.43 13.78
CA LYS A 147 20.12 3.79 14.37
C LYS A 147 20.68 2.73 13.44
N TRP A 148 19.83 1.89 12.85
CA TRP A 148 20.23 0.90 11.87
C TRP A 148 20.90 1.56 10.64
N TRP A 149 20.28 2.61 10.09
CA TRP A 149 20.83 3.34 8.95
C TRP A 149 22.21 3.92 9.21
N ASN A 150 22.47 4.45 10.41
CA ASN A 150 23.74 5.03 10.80
C ASN A 150 24.73 3.99 11.40
N GLY A 151 24.29 2.76 11.66
CA GLY A 151 25.01 1.76 12.44
C GLY A 151 25.56 0.56 11.67
N GLY A 152 25.64 0.62 10.33
CA GLY A 152 26.21 -0.47 9.53
C GLY A 152 25.25 -1.18 8.59
N ARG A 153 23.93 -1.03 8.81
CA ARG A 153 22.85 -1.54 7.93
C ARG A 153 22.87 -3.07 7.73
N GLU A 154 23.14 -3.81 8.80
CA GLU A 154 23.21 -5.27 8.73
C GLU A 154 21.82 -5.90 8.71
N TYR A 155 21.64 -6.89 7.81
CA TYR A 155 20.50 -7.80 7.78
C TYR A 155 20.89 -9.12 8.44
N VAL A 156 19.89 -9.81 8.97
CA VAL A 156 20.07 -11.09 9.66
C VAL A 156 18.97 -12.06 9.24
N ARG A 157 19.17 -13.33 9.48
CA ARG A 157 18.10 -14.30 9.27
C ARG A 157 17.01 -14.14 10.34
N PHE A 158 15.80 -14.53 9.98
CA PHE A 158 14.62 -14.43 10.85
C PHE A 158 14.76 -15.17 12.19
N ASP A 159 15.57 -16.22 12.24
CA ASP A 159 15.81 -17.08 13.39
C ASP A 159 17.05 -16.69 14.21
N GLU A 160 17.75 -15.63 13.84
CA GLU A 160 18.92 -15.15 14.58
C GLU A 160 18.51 -14.34 15.84
N PRO A 161 19.26 -14.48 16.93
CA PRO A 161 19.00 -13.70 18.14
C PRO A 161 19.02 -12.19 17.89
N GLY A 162 17.96 -11.50 18.29
CA GLY A 162 17.83 -10.05 18.12
C GLY A 162 17.30 -9.62 16.75
N ALA A 163 16.93 -10.54 15.88
CA ALA A 163 16.28 -10.22 14.62
C ALA A 163 15.00 -9.40 14.84
N SER A 164 14.90 -8.26 14.17
CA SER A 164 13.77 -7.34 14.21
C SER A 164 13.29 -7.06 12.81
N GLY A 165 12.00 -7.26 12.57
CA GLY A 165 11.40 -7.09 11.25
C GLY A 165 10.09 -7.82 11.14
N GLY A 166 9.79 -8.28 9.95
CA GLY A 166 8.59 -9.03 9.62
C GLY A 166 8.20 -8.82 8.16
N TYR A 167 7.25 -9.60 7.72
CA TYR A 167 6.69 -9.52 6.36
C TYR A 167 5.25 -10.01 6.37
N TYR A 168 4.54 -9.73 5.30
CA TYR A 168 3.22 -10.27 5.05
C TYR A 168 3.34 -11.51 4.17
N THR A 169 2.77 -12.62 4.62
CA THR A 169 2.55 -13.77 3.75
C THR A 169 1.55 -13.41 2.65
N GLN A 170 1.54 -14.16 1.55
CA GLN A 170 0.51 -13.95 0.51
C GLN A 170 -0.90 -14.08 1.09
N LYS A 171 -1.09 -14.95 2.09
CA LYS A 171 -2.36 -15.06 2.82
C LYS A 171 -2.69 -13.77 3.58
N ASP A 172 -1.71 -13.16 4.26
CA ASP A 172 -1.93 -11.90 4.99
C ASP A 172 -2.29 -10.77 4.03
N ILE A 173 -1.64 -10.71 2.86
CA ILE A 173 -1.99 -9.77 1.80
C ILE A 173 -3.43 -10.00 1.33
N CYS A 174 -3.84 -11.22 1.04
CA CYS A 174 -5.23 -11.53 0.67
C CYS A 174 -6.24 -11.06 1.74
N GLU A 175 -5.92 -11.23 3.02
CA GLU A 175 -6.77 -10.77 4.12
C GLU A 175 -6.85 -9.23 4.19
N ILE A 176 -5.75 -8.53 3.96
CA ILE A 176 -5.72 -7.05 3.90
C ILE A 176 -6.53 -6.55 2.71
N LEU A 177 -6.35 -7.15 1.54
CA LEU A 177 -7.05 -6.78 0.31
C LEU A 177 -8.57 -6.98 0.43
N GLU A 178 -9.01 -8.11 0.98
CA GLU A 178 -10.44 -8.37 1.20
C GLU A 178 -11.02 -7.39 2.23
N TYR A 179 -10.27 -7.07 3.29
CA TYR A 179 -10.69 -6.08 4.27
C TYR A 179 -10.82 -4.68 3.66
N ALA A 180 -9.85 -4.25 2.87
CA ALA A 180 -9.88 -2.99 2.14
C ALA A 180 -11.05 -2.93 1.14
N ARG A 181 -11.31 -4.02 0.40
CA ARG A 181 -12.44 -4.15 -0.53
C ARG A 181 -13.79 -3.93 0.16
N GLN A 182 -13.96 -4.47 1.37
CA GLN A 182 -15.17 -4.26 2.19
C GLN A 182 -15.36 -2.79 2.60
N HIS A 183 -14.28 -2.00 2.60
CA HIS A 183 -14.27 -0.56 2.88
C HIS A 183 -14.23 0.30 1.60
N TYR A 184 -14.46 -0.29 0.43
CA TYR A 184 -14.37 0.39 -0.88
C TYR A 184 -13.03 1.08 -1.12
N MET A 185 -11.96 0.49 -0.62
CA MET A 185 -10.59 0.97 -0.72
C MET A 185 -9.76 0.03 -1.61
N THR A 186 -9.05 0.59 -2.59
CA THR A 186 -8.07 -0.15 -3.39
C THR A 186 -6.70 -0.04 -2.74
N VAL A 187 -6.00 -1.15 -2.60
CA VAL A 187 -4.61 -1.18 -2.13
C VAL A 187 -3.69 -1.20 -3.34
N ILE A 188 -2.76 -0.24 -3.42
CA ILE A 188 -1.75 -0.12 -4.46
C ILE A 188 -0.42 -0.56 -3.87
N PRO A 189 0.19 -1.65 -4.32
CA PRO A 189 1.49 -2.07 -3.85
C PRO A 189 2.61 -1.24 -4.48
N GLU A 190 3.67 -0.98 -3.71
CA GLU A 190 4.92 -0.42 -4.22
C GLU A 190 6.06 -1.41 -4.01
N ILE A 191 6.78 -1.66 -5.11
CA ILE A 191 8.00 -2.45 -5.16
C ILE A 191 9.10 -1.56 -5.72
N GLU A 192 10.06 -1.20 -4.90
CA GLU A 192 11.13 -0.27 -5.27
C GLU A 192 12.11 -0.87 -6.28
N MET A 193 12.38 -0.08 -7.31
CA MET A 193 13.40 -0.32 -8.32
C MET A 193 13.74 0.97 -9.08
N PRO A 194 14.96 1.20 -9.49
CA PRO A 194 16.18 0.38 -9.30
C PRO A 194 16.89 0.58 -7.97
N SER A 195 16.56 1.64 -7.24
CA SER A 195 17.20 2.02 -5.97
C SER A 195 16.43 1.50 -4.76
N HIS A 196 16.84 1.91 -3.55
CA HIS A 196 16.23 1.47 -2.29
C HIS A 196 16.17 -0.06 -2.14
N SER A 197 17.12 -0.78 -2.77
CA SER A 197 17.11 -2.23 -2.93
C SER A 197 18.28 -2.91 -2.19
N GLU A 198 18.87 -2.24 -1.20
CA GLU A 198 20.00 -2.78 -0.44
C GLU A 198 19.67 -4.11 0.23
N GLU A 199 18.44 -4.30 0.71
CA GLU A 199 17.95 -5.52 1.33
C GLU A 199 17.93 -6.69 0.33
N VAL A 200 17.49 -6.41 -0.90
CA VAL A 200 17.52 -7.41 -1.99
C VAL A 200 18.96 -7.72 -2.38
N LEU A 201 19.78 -6.70 -2.55
CA LEU A 201 21.17 -6.86 -3.00
C LEU A 201 22.07 -7.48 -1.91
N ALA A 202 21.69 -7.41 -0.65
CA ALA A 202 22.33 -8.17 0.43
C ALA A 202 21.96 -9.66 0.36
N ALA A 203 20.70 -9.98 0.00
CA ALA A 203 20.21 -11.36 -0.15
C ALA A 203 20.62 -12.01 -1.48
N TYR A 204 20.66 -11.22 -2.56
CA TYR A 204 20.95 -11.65 -3.94
C TYR A 204 22.01 -10.73 -4.57
N PRO A 205 23.26 -10.75 -4.10
CA PRO A 205 24.29 -9.80 -4.50
C PRO A 205 24.65 -9.83 -5.99
N GLN A 206 24.42 -10.96 -6.68
CA GLN A 206 24.62 -11.08 -8.12
C GLN A 206 23.76 -10.13 -8.96
N LEU A 207 22.68 -9.56 -8.39
CA LEU A 207 21.83 -8.56 -9.03
C LEU A 207 22.43 -7.15 -8.98
N SER A 208 23.53 -6.95 -8.24
CA SER A 208 24.24 -5.68 -8.15
C SER A 208 25.36 -5.56 -9.19
N CYS A 209 25.85 -4.34 -9.41
CA CYS A 209 27.01 -4.11 -10.29
C CYS A 209 28.30 -4.71 -9.78
N SER A 210 28.50 -4.79 -8.46
CA SER A 210 29.69 -5.36 -7.83
C SER A 210 29.65 -6.88 -7.72
N GLY A 211 28.46 -7.47 -7.67
CA GLY A 211 28.26 -8.88 -7.31
C GLY A 211 28.54 -9.20 -5.82
N GLU A 212 28.73 -8.15 -5.00
CA GLU A 212 29.04 -8.28 -3.57
C GLU A 212 27.92 -7.65 -2.71
N PRO A 213 27.56 -8.25 -1.57
CA PRO A 213 26.57 -7.67 -0.67
C PRO A 213 27.06 -6.34 -0.07
N TYR A 214 26.15 -5.45 0.28
CA TYR A 214 26.42 -4.15 0.95
C TYR A 214 27.27 -3.14 0.16
N LYS A 215 27.50 -3.36 -1.15
CA LYS A 215 28.33 -2.48 -1.99
C LYS A 215 27.52 -1.54 -2.86
N ASN A 216 26.30 -1.89 -3.17
CA ASN A 216 25.41 -1.12 -4.04
C ASN A 216 24.02 -0.99 -3.43
N SER A 217 23.33 0.09 -3.75
CA SER A 217 21.92 0.35 -3.43
C SER A 217 21.01 0.12 -4.64
N ASP A 218 21.60 0.13 -5.84
CA ASP A 218 20.85 0.07 -7.09
C ASP A 218 21.08 -1.28 -7.80
N PHE A 219 20.05 -1.83 -8.39
CA PHE A 219 20.15 -2.99 -9.27
C PHE A 219 21.10 -2.72 -10.45
N CYS A 220 21.76 -3.78 -10.93
CA CYS A 220 22.58 -3.72 -12.15
C CYS A 220 21.70 -3.80 -13.40
N VAL A 221 21.41 -2.67 -14.04
CA VAL A 221 20.58 -2.62 -15.25
C VAL A 221 21.24 -3.29 -16.47
N GLY A 222 22.55 -3.50 -16.44
CA GLY A 222 23.25 -4.27 -17.46
C GLY A 222 23.16 -5.79 -17.31
N ASN A 223 22.52 -6.29 -16.23
CA ASN A 223 22.43 -7.72 -15.94
C ASN A 223 21.04 -8.27 -16.26
N GLU A 224 20.94 -9.28 -17.14
CA GLU A 224 19.66 -9.92 -17.50
C GLU A 224 18.96 -10.59 -16.32
N GLU A 225 19.74 -11.10 -15.34
CA GLU A 225 19.16 -11.68 -14.13
C GLU A 225 18.35 -10.65 -13.32
N THR A 226 18.70 -9.36 -13.41
CA THR A 226 17.93 -8.28 -12.79
C THR A 226 16.51 -8.21 -13.38
N PHE A 227 16.39 -8.23 -14.68
CA PHE A 227 15.09 -8.21 -15.36
C PHE A 227 14.28 -9.46 -15.02
N THR A 228 14.91 -10.63 -15.12
CA THR A 228 14.25 -11.89 -14.74
C THR A 228 13.78 -11.89 -13.29
N PHE A 229 14.57 -11.33 -12.36
CA PHE A 229 14.19 -11.20 -10.96
C PHE A 229 12.97 -10.27 -10.81
N LEU A 230 13.04 -9.07 -11.38
CA LEU A 230 11.98 -8.06 -11.28
C LEU A 230 10.67 -8.53 -11.94
N GLU A 231 10.76 -9.14 -13.12
CA GLU A 231 9.61 -9.74 -13.81
C GLU A 231 8.92 -10.83 -12.95
N ASN A 232 9.70 -11.70 -12.32
CA ASN A 232 9.15 -12.74 -11.46
C ASN A 232 8.49 -12.14 -10.20
N VAL A 233 9.10 -11.12 -9.57
CA VAL A 233 8.53 -10.42 -8.42
C VAL A 233 7.23 -9.74 -8.81
N LEU A 234 7.25 -8.94 -9.89
CA LEU A 234 6.06 -8.22 -10.35
C LEU A 234 4.94 -9.18 -10.80
N THR A 235 5.28 -10.33 -11.37
CA THR A 235 4.29 -11.35 -11.73
C THR A 235 3.54 -11.85 -10.50
N GLU A 236 4.24 -12.26 -9.43
CA GLU A 236 3.58 -12.70 -8.19
C GLU A 236 2.77 -11.56 -7.52
N VAL A 237 3.27 -10.32 -7.58
CA VAL A 237 2.54 -9.16 -7.06
C VAL A 237 1.27 -8.88 -7.88
N MET A 238 1.34 -8.94 -9.21
CA MET A 238 0.16 -8.76 -10.08
C MET A 238 -0.89 -9.85 -9.89
N GLU A 239 -0.48 -11.08 -9.60
CA GLU A 239 -1.41 -12.17 -9.30
C GLU A 239 -2.15 -11.96 -7.96
N LEU A 240 -1.51 -11.28 -7.00
CA LEU A 240 -2.09 -11.03 -5.67
C LEU A 240 -2.98 -9.79 -5.63
N PHE A 241 -2.54 -8.68 -6.24
CA PHE A 241 -3.19 -7.39 -6.10
C PHE A 241 -4.16 -7.12 -7.26
N PRO A 242 -5.46 -6.88 -6.97
CA PRO A 242 -6.46 -6.54 -7.99
C PRO A 242 -6.37 -5.06 -8.41
N SER A 243 -5.33 -4.35 -8.02
CA SER A 243 -5.12 -2.95 -8.38
C SER A 243 -4.80 -2.82 -9.87
N GLU A 244 -5.35 -1.81 -10.52
CA GLU A 244 -5.04 -1.45 -11.90
C GLU A 244 -3.58 -0.97 -12.06
N TYR A 245 -2.98 -0.47 -10.96
CA TYR A 245 -1.64 0.09 -10.93
C TYR A 245 -0.78 -0.60 -9.88
N ILE A 246 0.51 -0.78 -10.22
CA ILE A 246 1.58 -1.09 -9.29
C ILE A 246 2.55 0.09 -9.33
N HIS A 247 2.96 0.57 -8.17
CA HIS A 247 4.00 1.58 -8.06
C HIS A 247 5.36 0.90 -8.05
N VAL A 248 6.28 1.37 -8.87
CA VAL A 248 7.62 0.77 -9.02
C VAL A 248 8.74 1.63 -8.40
N GLY A 249 8.38 2.65 -7.64
CA GLY A 249 9.33 3.60 -7.06
C GLY A 249 10.05 4.40 -8.14
N GLY A 250 11.36 4.32 -8.13
CA GLY A 250 12.23 4.93 -9.14
C GLY A 250 12.94 6.19 -8.68
N ASP A 251 12.74 6.57 -7.43
CA ASP A 251 13.35 7.74 -6.82
C ASP A 251 14.79 7.46 -6.33
N GLU A 252 15.52 8.54 -6.14
CA GLU A 252 16.85 8.61 -5.52
C GLU A 252 17.92 7.63 -6.05
N ALA A 253 17.77 7.08 -7.27
CA ALA A 253 18.75 6.18 -7.86
C ALA A 253 20.13 6.85 -7.96
N GLY A 254 21.12 6.29 -7.27
CA GLY A 254 22.45 6.85 -7.17
C GLY A 254 23.25 6.78 -8.46
N LYS A 255 23.04 5.76 -9.27
CA LYS A 255 23.58 5.54 -10.63
C LYS A 255 25.12 5.56 -10.74
N SER A 256 25.84 5.80 -9.66
CA SER A 256 27.30 5.93 -9.69
C SER A 256 27.98 4.64 -10.15
N ALA A 257 27.49 3.48 -9.70
CA ALA A 257 28.00 2.19 -10.09
C ALA A 257 27.77 1.90 -11.60
N TRP A 258 26.68 2.38 -12.19
CA TRP A 258 26.38 2.15 -13.61
C TRP A 258 27.39 2.82 -14.54
N LYS A 259 27.98 3.95 -14.11
CA LYS A 259 28.97 4.71 -14.90
C LYS A 259 30.27 3.92 -15.15
N THR A 260 30.57 2.96 -14.27
CA THR A 260 31.82 2.18 -14.34
C THR A 260 31.56 0.68 -14.53
N CYS A 261 30.34 0.21 -14.36
CA CYS A 261 29.98 -1.20 -14.53
C CYS A 261 30.05 -1.64 -16.00
N PRO A 262 30.90 -2.62 -16.35
CA PRO A 262 31.03 -3.07 -17.74
C PRO A 262 29.71 -3.55 -18.36
N LYS A 263 28.86 -4.23 -17.57
CA LYS A 263 27.54 -4.71 -18.03
C LYS A 263 26.61 -3.55 -18.37
N CYS A 264 26.52 -2.52 -17.48
CA CYS A 264 25.71 -1.33 -17.70
C CYS A 264 26.21 -0.52 -18.90
N GLN A 265 27.53 -0.33 -19.03
CA GLN A 265 28.12 0.38 -20.17
C GLN A 265 27.89 -0.37 -21.50
N LYS A 266 27.97 -1.71 -21.47
CA LYS A 266 27.63 -2.52 -22.64
C LYS A 266 26.15 -2.33 -23.03
N ARG A 267 25.22 -2.42 -22.07
CA ARG A 267 23.78 -2.19 -22.30
C ARG A 267 23.54 -0.81 -22.93
N MET A 268 24.13 0.24 -22.33
CA MET A 268 23.99 1.60 -22.88
C MET A 268 24.44 1.70 -24.33
N LYS A 269 25.54 1.04 -24.68
CA LYS A 269 26.05 1.03 -26.05
C LYS A 269 25.14 0.24 -26.99
N ASP A 270 24.69 -0.94 -26.57
CA ASP A 270 23.87 -1.83 -27.42
C ASP A 270 22.49 -1.23 -27.68
N GLU A 271 21.90 -0.55 -26.68
CA GLU A 271 20.58 0.08 -26.75
C GLU A 271 20.64 1.57 -27.17
N HIS A 272 21.83 2.06 -27.54
CA HIS A 272 22.06 3.45 -27.96
C HIS A 272 21.63 4.51 -26.94
N LEU A 273 21.77 4.24 -25.64
CA LEU A 273 21.42 5.14 -24.53
C LEU A 273 22.54 6.16 -24.31
N ALA A 274 22.19 7.44 -24.24
CA ALA A 274 23.16 8.53 -24.16
C ALA A 274 23.77 8.69 -22.76
N ASN A 275 23.05 8.30 -21.72
CA ASN A 275 23.47 8.52 -20.32
C ASN A 275 22.79 7.51 -19.37
N VAL A 276 23.18 7.56 -18.09
CA VAL A 276 22.64 6.67 -17.05
C VAL A 276 21.18 6.98 -16.67
N ASP A 277 20.66 8.16 -17.00
CA ASP A 277 19.24 8.48 -16.78
C ASP A 277 18.36 7.77 -17.80
N GLU A 278 18.83 7.68 -19.05
CA GLU A 278 18.19 6.87 -20.08
C GLU A 278 18.29 5.36 -19.76
N LEU A 279 19.39 4.94 -19.10
CA LEU A 279 19.50 3.55 -18.63
C LEU A 279 18.47 3.24 -17.54
N GLN A 280 18.17 4.18 -16.64
CA GLN A 280 17.07 4.02 -15.69
C GLN A 280 15.72 3.94 -16.41
N SER A 281 15.48 4.84 -17.38
CA SER A 281 14.25 4.78 -18.19
C SER A 281 14.10 3.45 -18.92
N TYR A 282 15.19 2.90 -19.44
CA TYR A 282 15.21 1.61 -20.11
C TYR A 282 14.76 0.47 -19.17
N LEU A 283 15.15 0.51 -17.88
CA LEU A 283 14.72 -0.50 -16.91
C LEU A 283 13.20 -0.47 -16.68
N ILE A 284 12.62 0.73 -16.68
CA ILE A 284 11.20 0.92 -16.34
C ILE A 284 10.27 0.66 -17.55
N HIS A 285 10.80 0.70 -18.77
CA HIS A 285 10.05 0.42 -20.01
C HIS A 285 10.00 -1.05 -20.35
#